data_a851ab8352518a4f0ff541c2fab8622d
#
_entry.id   a851ab8352518a4f0ff541c2fab8622d
#
_cell.length_a   1.000
_cell.length_b   1.000
_cell.length_c   1.000
_cell.angle_alpha   90.00
_cell.angle_beta   90.00
_cell.angle_gamma   90.00
#
_symmetry.space_group_name_H-M   'P 1'
#
loop_
_entity.id
_entity.type
_entity.pdbx_description
1 polymer ?
#
loop_
_entity_poly.entity_id
_entity_poly.type
_entity_poly.pdbx_seq_one_letter_code
_entity_poly.pdbx_strand_id
1 'polypeptide(L)'
;MSNQKNNDNKSNKKQNTKNMKINEWPRHGIQALWAFITNSHVTGFVTGKIYTGKLKNACVPGLNCYSCPGAVGACPIGSLQAVIGNWNFKMAYYVVGFLIFIGAMVGRLICGFLCPFGLIQDLLNKIPFPKKIRTFKGDKLLRKLKYVIFAVFVILLPLFLVDIMGQGAPYFCKLICPAGTLEDGLPLVLLNKSMRSALGWLYIWKNVILVITIILSILIYRPF
;
A
#
# COMPACT_ATOMS: atom_id res chain seq x y z
N MET A 1 -17.66 42.41 -24.63
CA MET A 1 -18.35 41.40 -23.82
C MET A 1 -17.64 40.06 -23.72
N SER A 2 -16.82 39.66 -24.68
CA SER A 2 -16.10 38.34 -24.69
C SER A 2 -14.89 38.28 -23.72
N ASN A 3 -14.18 39.36 -23.48
CA ASN A 3 -12.99 39.37 -22.60
C ASN A 3 -13.33 39.29 -21.12
N GLN A 4 -14.49 39.75 -20.69
CA GLN A 4 -14.94 39.70 -19.30
C GLN A 4 -15.30 38.27 -18.88
N LYS A 5 -16.00 37.51 -19.74
CA LYS A 5 -16.32 36.09 -19.52
C LYS A 5 -15.09 35.17 -19.40
N ASN A 6 -13.99 35.48 -20.10
CA ASN A 6 -12.73 34.75 -20.02
C ASN A 6 -11.98 35.01 -18.71
N ASN A 7 -12.05 36.23 -18.17
CA ASN A 7 -11.43 36.58 -16.90
C ASN A 7 -12.20 35.97 -15.71
N ASP A 8 -13.52 35.97 -15.74
CA ASP A 8 -14.37 35.35 -14.71
C ASP A 8 -14.19 33.82 -14.67
N ASN A 9 -14.05 33.18 -15.84
CA ASN A 9 -13.78 31.73 -15.92
C ASN A 9 -12.38 31.38 -15.39
N LYS A 10 -11.39 32.25 -15.58
CA LYS A 10 -10.03 32.05 -15.08
C LYS A 10 -9.93 32.29 -13.58
N SER A 11 -10.68 33.27 -13.07
CA SER A 11 -10.79 33.56 -11.63
C SER A 11 -11.53 32.45 -10.89
N ASN A 12 -12.68 31.99 -11.38
CA ASN A 12 -13.43 30.87 -10.83
C ASN A 12 -12.63 29.55 -10.84
N LYS A 13 -11.84 29.32 -11.89
CA LYS A 13 -10.98 28.12 -11.95
C LYS A 13 -9.82 28.17 -10.97
N LYS A 14 -9.24 29.37 -10.70
CA LYS A 14 -8.23 29.57 -9.67
C LYS A 14 -8.78 29.43 -8.25
N GLN A 15 -9.99 29.95 -8.02
CA GLN A 15 -10.66 29.86 -6.72
C GLN A 15 -11.09 28.44 -6.39
N ASN A 16 -11.60 27.71 -7.40
CA ASN A 16 -11.96 26.29 -7.24
C ASN A 16 -10.74 25.39 -7.00
N THR A 17 -9.59 25.70 -7.63
CA THR A 17 -8.32 24.98 -7.36
C THR A 17 -7.73 25.32 -6.00
N LYS A 18 -7.94 26.54 -5.49
CA LYS A 18 -7.49 26.94 -4.14
C LYS A 18 -8.36 26.29 -3.07
N ASN A 19 -9.66 26.25 -3.26
CA ASN A 19 -10.61 25.59 -2.35
C ASN A 19 -10.43 24.06 -2.33
N MET A 20 -10.12 23.43 -3.48
CA MET A 20 -9.75 22.00 -3.53
C MET A 20 -8.46 21.71 -2.76
N LYS A 21 -7.44 22.58 -2.82
CA LYS A 21 -6.19 22.41 -2.07
C LYS A 21 -6.39 22.57 -0.55
N ILE A 22 -7.26 23.45 -0.12
CA ILE A 22 -7.58 23.66 1.30
C ILE A 22 -8.30 22.41 1.87
N ASN A 23 -9.14 21.77 1.06
CA ASN A 23 -9.89 20.58 1.49
C ASN A 23 -9.06 19.28 1.50
N GLU A 24 -7.85 19.27 0.96
CA GLU A 24 -6.94 18.11 1.00
C GLU A 24 -6.11 18.03 2.29
N TRP A 25 -5.94 19.13 2.99
CA TRP A 25 -5.11 19.22 4.19
C TRP A 25 -5.60 18.33 5.35
N PRO A 26 -6.90 18.35 5.73
CA PRO A 26 -7.42 17.47 6.78
C PRO A 26 -7.26 15.98 6.40
N ARG A 27 -7.39 15.63 5.12
CA ARG A 27 -7.21 14.26 4.64
C ARG A 27 -5.79 13.75 4.90
N HIS A 28 -4.78 14.53 4.52
CA HIS A 28 -3.37 14.15 4.75
C HIS A 28 -3.01 14.12 6.24
N GLY A 29 -3.63 14.99 7.05
CA GLY A 29 -3.48 14.98 8.50
C GLY A 29 -4.01 13.67 9.12
N ILE A 30 -5.20 13.23 8.71
CA ILE A 30 -5.79 11.96 9.14
C ILE A 30 -4.93 10.77 8.70
N GLN A 31 -4.45 10.78 7.44
CA GLN A 31 -3.57 9.72 6.94
C GLN A 31 -2.26 9.63 7.71
N ALA A 32 -1.63 10.79 7.99
CA ALA A 32 -0.38 10.84 8.74
C ALA A 32 -0.56 10.37 10.19
N LEU A 33 -1.64 10.82 10.84
CA LEU A 33 -1.99 10.38 12.20
C LEU A 33 -2.22 8.86 12.24
N TRP A 34 -2.98 8.33 11.30
CA TRP A 34 -3.24 6.90 11.21
C TRP A 34 -1.97 6.10 10.93
N ALA A 35 -1.13 6.57 10.01
CA ALA A 35 0.18 5.97 9.73
C ALA A 35 1.06 5.95 10.98
N PHE A 36 1.06 7.01 11.78
CA PHE A 36 1.80 7.06 13.03
C PHE A 36 1.27 6.09 14.09
N ILE A 37 -0.05 6.00 14.25
CA ILE A 37 -0.68 5.05 15.19
C ILE A 37 -0.38 3.61 14.79
N THR A 38 -0.51 3.27 13.52
CA THR A 38 -0.30 1.90 13.01
C THR A 38 1.16 1.48 12.99
N ASN A 39 2.10 2.44 12.97
CA ASN A 39 3.54 2.23 13.01
C ASN A 39 4.19 2.81 14.29
N SER A 40 3.50 2.72 15.42
CA SER A 40 3.92 3.33 16.67
C SER A 40 5.14 2.66 17.32
N HIS A 41 5.53 1.46 16.90
CA HIS A 41 6.70 0.75 17.42
C HIS A 41 8.02 1.27 16.83
N VAL A 42 8.34 2.54 17.08
CA VAL A 42 9.54 3.22 16.54
C VAL A 42 10.85 2.55 16.99
N THR A 43 10.86 1.93 18.18
CA THR A 43 12.01 1.19 18.70
C THR A 43 12.43 0.02 17.80
N GLY A 44 11.52 -0.55 17.02
CA GLY A 44 11.81 -1.58 16.04
C GLY A 44 12.76 -1.12 14.92
N PHE A 45 12.68 0.16 14.52
CA PHE A 45 13.60 0.73 13.53
C PHE A 45 15.03 0.90 14.08
N VAL A 46 15.18 1.09 15.40
CA VAL A 46 16.51 1.22 16.02
C VAL A 46 17.13 -0.16 16.28
N THR A 47 16.32 -1.11 16.74
CA THR A 47 16.78 -2.46 17.11
C THR A 47 16.84 -3.43 15.93
N GLY A 48 16.22 -3.10 14.79
CA GLY A 48 16.07 -3.99 13.63
C GLY A 48 15.18 -5.23 13.89
N LYS A 49 14.35 -5.20 14.95
CA LYS A 49 13.47 -6.29 15.35
C LYS A 49 12.01 -5.97 15.02
N ILE A 50 11.30 -7.00 14.54
CA ILE A 50 9.87 -6.89 14.24
C ILE A 50 9.07 -6.99 15.54
N TYR A 51 8.01 -6.19 15.66
CA TYR A 51 7.07 -6.27 16.78
C TYR A 51 6.34 -7.62 16.80
N THR A 52 6.34 -8.33 17.93
CA THR A 52 5.74 -9.65 18.12
C THR A 52 4.60 -9.66 19.16
N GLY A 53 4.08 -8.49 19.54
CA GLY A 53 3.01 -8.37 20.53
C GLY A 53 1.65 -8.84 20.05
N LYS A 54 0.69 -9.01 20.99
CA LYS A 54 -0.67 -9.48 20.72
C LYS A 54 -1.45 -8.61 19.70
N LEU A 55 -1.15 -7.32 19.62
CA LEU A 55 -1.78 -6.39 18.68
C LEU A 55 -1.45 -6.71 17.22
N LYS A 56 -0.39 -7.48 16.95
CA LYS A 56 -0.04 -7.94 15.59
C LYS A 56 -1.10 -8.84 14.97
N ASN A 57 -1.94 -9.47 15.77
CA ASN A 57 -3.06 -10.30 15.29
C ASN A 57 -4.25 -9.46 14.81
N ALA A 58 -4.29 -8.17 15.12
CA ALA A 58 -5.34 -7.27 14.65
C ALA A 58 -5.07 -6.82 13.22
N CYS A 59 -6.06 -7.00 12.33
CA CYS A 59 -6.01 -6.46 10.98
C CYS A 59 -6.24 -4.94 11.02
N VAL A 60 -5.36 -4.19 10.36
CA VAL A 60 -5.46 -2.74 10.24
C VAL A 60 -5.95 -2.41 8.84
N PRO A 61 -6.99 -1.56 8.68
CA PRO A 61 -7.46 -1.17 7.37
C PRO A 61 -6.38 -0.34 6.65
N GLY A 62 -5.85 -0.87 5.56
CA GLY A 62 -4.83 -0.22 4.75
C GLY A 62 -3.64 -1.13 4.42
N LEU A 63 -2.83 -0.69 3.46
CA LEU A 63 -1.56 -1.34 3.12
C LEU A 63 -0.50 -0.88 4.13
N ASN A 64 -0.25 -1.72 5.14
CA ASN A 64 0.79 -1.55 6.14
C ASN A 64 1.50 -2.89 6.32
N CYS A 65 2.78 -2.98 5.97
CA CYS A 65 3.49 -4.25 5.96
C CYS A 65 3.60 -4.86 7.35
N TYR A 66 3.13 -6.10 7.52
CA TYR A 66 3.20 -6.79 8.82
C TYR A 66 4.64 -7.07 9.27
N SER A 67 5.57 -7.18 8.33
CA SER A 67 7.00 -7.39 8.63
C SER A 67 7.75 -6.08 8.92
N CYS A 68 7.10 -4.92 8.74
CA CYS A 68 7.70 -3.63 9.09
C CYS A 68 8.09 -3.61 10.57
N PRO A 69 9.32 -3.16 10.93
CA PRO A 69 9.77 -3.06 12.32
C PRO A 69 8.87 -2.18 13.18
N GLY A 70 8.28 -1.14 12.59
CA GLY A 70 7.39 -0.21 13.27
C GLY A 70 5.93 -0.65 13.33
N ALA A 71 5.50 -1.61 12.50
CA ALA A 71 4.09 -1.96 12.36
C ALA A 71 3.57 -2.77 13.57
N VAL A 72 2.54 -2.22 14.21
CA VAL A 72 1.85 -2.84 15.35
C VAL A 72 0.74 -3.78 14.90
N GLY A 73 0.09 -3.51 13.75
CA GLY A 73 -0.97 -4.34 13.19
C GLY A 73 -0.58 -5.07 11.91
N ALA A 74 -1.43 -5.97 11.44
CA ALA A 74 -1.20 -6.78 10.25
C ALA A 74 -1.97 -6.24 9.03
N CYS A 75 -1.33 -6.28 7.87
CA CYS A 75 -1.98 -5.97 6.59
C CYS A 75 -3.06 -7.03 6.28
N PRO A 76 -4.30 -6.63 5.93
CA PRO A 76 -5.37 -7.57 5.66
C PRO A 76 -5.10 -8.48 4.45
N ILE A 77 -4.36 -8.00 3.44
CA ILE A 77 -3.99 -8.83 2.27
C ILE A 77 -2.96 -9.89 2.68
N GLY A 78 -1.97 -9.52 3.50
CA GLY A 78 -0.99 -10.47 4.02
C GLY A 78 -1.63 -11.52 4.93
N SER A 79 -2.54 -11.08 5.81
CA SER A 79 -3.29 -11.98 6.68
C SER A 79 -4.20 -12.92 5.89
N LEU A 80 -4.84 -12.44 4.82
CA LEU A 80 -5.66 -13.27 3.94
C LEU A 80 -4.83 -14.38 3.27
N GLN A 81 -3.64 -14.05 2.76
CA GLN A 81 -2.76 -15.05 2.16
C GLN A 81 -2.30 -16.10 3.17
N ALA A 82 -1.95 -15.68 4.39
CA ALA A 82 -1.56 -16.58 5.46
C ALA A 82 -2.71 -17.54 5.87
N VAL A 83 -3.93 -17.04 5.81
CA VAL A 83 -5.14 -17.83 6.11
C VAL A 83 -5.45 -18.82 4.99
N ILE A 84 -5.42 -18.39 3.73
CA ILE A 84 -5.69 -19.25 2.56
C ILE A 84 -4.63 -20.34 2.44
N GLY A 85 -3.35 -19.98 2.70
CA GLY A 85 -2.23 -20.91 2.61
C GLY A 85 -2.13 -21.90 3.79
N ASN A 86 -2.95 -21.78 4.84
CA ASN A 86 -2.91 -22.66 5.99
C ASN A 86 -4.28 -23.24 6.33
N TRP A 87 -4.52 -24.49 5.95
CA TRP A 87 -5.78 -25.21 6.13
C TRP A 87 -6.19 -25.39 7.60
N ASN A 88 -5.24 -25.31 8.53
CA ASN A 88 -5.48 -25.48 9.98
C ASN A 88 -5.78 -24.17 10.72
N PHE A 89 -5.90 -23.05 10.02
CA PHE A 89 -6.02 -21.73 10.65
C PHE A 89 -7.46 -21.41 11.08
N LYS A 90 -7.74 -21.50 12.37
CA LYS A 90 -9.05 -21.15 12.96
C LYS A 90 -9.44 -19.67 12.81
N MET A 91 -8.50 -18.79 12.43
CA MET A 91 -8.70 -17.33 12.25
C MET A 91 -9.20 -16.93 10.84
N ALA A 92 -9.42 -17.89 9.94
CA ALA A 92 -9.83 -17.64 8.55
C ALA A 92 -11.06 -16.74 8.45
N TYR A 93 -12.08 -17.03 9.24
CA TYR A 93 -13.36 -16.33 9.20
C TYR A 93 -13.25 -14.87 9.67
N TYR A 94 -12.39 -14.57 10.64
CA TYR A 94 -12.16 -13.21 11.12
C TYR A 94 -11.59 -12.31 10.01
N VAL A 95 -10.55 -12.75 9.32
CA VAL A 95 -9.89 -11.95 8.28
C VAL A 95 -10.81 -11.73 7.07
N VAL A 96 -11.49 -12.79 6.64
CA VAL A 96 -12.45 -12.72 5.52
C VAL A 96 -13.64 -11.84 5.91
N GLY A 97 -14.22 -12.03 7.09
CA GLY A 97 -15.31 -11.21 7.60
C GLY A 97 -14.91 -9.74 7.74
N PHE A 98 -13.72 -9.46 8.26
CA PHE A 98 -13.17 -8.10 8.34
C PHE A 98 -13.04 -7.46 6.96
N LEU A 99 -12.48 -8.17 5.96
CA LEU A 99 -12.33 -7.66 4.60
C LEU A 99 -13.68 -7.38 3.93
N ILE A 100 -14.65 -8.27 4.08
CA ILE A 100 -16.00 -8.09 3.53
C ILE A 100 -16.68 -6.91 4.20
N PHE A 101 -16.66 -6.84 5.54
CA PHE A 101 -17.27 -5.76 6.31
C PHE A 101 -16.70 -4.39 5.94
N ILE A 102 -15.38 -4.27 5.96
CA ILE A 102 -14.68 -3.03 5.64
C ILE A 102 -14.86 -2.66 4.16
N GLY A 103 -14.80 -3.64 3.26
CA GLY A 103 -15.02 -3.44 1.83
C GLY A 103 -16.42 -2.94 1.50
N ALA A 104 -17.44 -3.50 2.18
CA ALA A 104 -18.84 -3.12 1.99
C ALA A 104 -19.16 -1.74 2.59
N MET A 105 -18.69 -1.47 3.82
CA MET A 105 -19.02 -0.23 4.53
C MET A 105 -18.23 0.99 4.04
N VAL A 106 -16.94 0.84 3.86
CA VAL A 106 -16.02 1.98 3.67
C VAL A 106 -15.38 1.99 2.28
N GLY A 107 -15.19 0.82 1.67
CA GLY A 107 -14.70 0.66 0.31
C GLY A 107 -13.45 1.49 0.00
N ARG A 108 -13.57 2.42 -0.95
CA ARG A 108 -12.45 3.25 -1.42
C ARG A 108 -11.97 4.31 -0.43
N LEU A 109 -12.75 4.65 0.60
CA LEU A 109 -12.36 5.65 1.60
C LEU A 109 -11.11 5.21 2.38
N ILE A 110 -10.94 3.91 2.61
CA ILE A 110 -9.76 3.37 3.31
C ILE A 110 -8.47 3.74 2.59
N CYS A 111 -8.41 3.52 1.28
CA CYS A 111 -7.25 3.87 0.48
C CYS A 111 -6.99 5.39 0.46
N GLY A 112 -8.06 6.19 0.65
CA GLY A 112 -7.99 7.64 0.66
C GLY A 112 -7.60 8.26 1.99
N PHE A 113 -7.96 7.66 3.13
CA PHE A 113 -7.83 8.26 4.45
C PHE A 113 -6.99 7.45 5.44
N LEU A 114 -6.89 6.14 5.27
CA LEU A 114 -6.29 5.23 6.25
C LEU A 114 -5.04 4.50 5.72
N CYS A 115 -4.73 4.60 4.42
CA CYS A 115 -3.61 3.87 3.84
C CYS A 115 -2.29 4.66 3.95
N PRO A 116 -1.28 4.19 4.71
CA PRO A 116 0.04 4.85 4.80
C PRO A 116 0.74 4.92 3.44
N PHE A 117 0.66 3.85 2.66
CA PHE A 117 1.23 3.81 1.32
C PHE A 117 0.55 4.81 0.37
N GLY A 118 -0.76 5.04 0.52
CA GLY A 118 -1.51 6.08 -0.20
C GLY A 118 -1.01 7.49 0.11
N LEU A 119 -0.60 7.77 1.35
CA LEU A 119 0.01 9.05 1.74
C LEU A 119 1.33 9.27 0.99
N ILE A 120 2.18 8.25 0.90
CA ILE A 120 3.46 8.32 0.17
C ILE A 120 3.21 8.59 -1.30
N GLN A 121 2.23 7.92 -1.93
CA GLN A 121 1.86 8.17 -3.33
C GLN A 121 1.34 9.60 -3.56
N ASP A 122 0.51 10.11 -2.66
CA ASP A 122 -0.01 11.49 -2.75
C ASP A 122 1.12 12.51 -2.60
N LEU A 123 2.09 12.25 -1.72
CA LEU A 123 3.27 13.10 -1.52
C LEU A 123 4.17 13.10 -2.77
N LEU A 124 4.45 11.93 -3.34
CA LEU A 124 5.22 11.79 -4.58
C LEU A 124 4.54 12.50 -5.75
N ASN A 125 3.22 12.41 -5.84
CA ASN A 125 2.46 13.10 -6.90
C ASN A 125 2.48 14.64 -6.77
N LYS A 126 2.76 15.19 -5.58
CA LYS A 126 2.92 16.64 -5.37
C LYS A 126 4.17 17.20 -6.04
N ILE A 127 5.15 16.37 -6.38
CA ILE A 127 6.37 16.79 -7.10
C ILE A 127 5.94 17.38 -8.45
N PRO A 128 6.35 18.63 -8.77
CA PRO A 128 5.99 19.28 -10.03
C PRO A 128 6.72 18.63 -11.20
N PHE A 129 6.04 17.73 -11.90
CA PHE A 129 6.57 17.15 -13.14
C PHE A 129 5.87 17.77 -14.35
N PRO A 130 6.59 18.12 -15.42
CA PRO A 130 6.02 18.89 -16.55
C PRO A 130 4.96 18.14 -17.36
N LYS A 131 4.98 16.81 -17.36
CA LYS A 131 3.98 15.97 -18.08
C LYS A 131 3.32 14.97 -17.12
N LYS A 132 2.20 15.36 -16.50
CA LYS A 132 1.34 14.42 -15.78
C LYS A 132 0.31 13.83 -16.73
N ILE A 133 0.31 12.50 -16.83
CA ILE A 133 -0.62 11.77 -17.69
C ILE A 133 -1.92 11.57 -16.92
N ARG A 134 -3.02 12.19 -17.38
CA ARG A 134 -4.35 12.06 -16.75
C ARG A 134 -5.16 10.89 -17.28
N THR A 135 -4.97 10.54 -18.54
CA THR A 135 -5.67 9.44 -19.22
C THR A 135 -4.76 8.76 -20.22
N PHE A 136 -4.71 7.44 -20.15
CA PHE A 136 -3.95 6.60 -21.05
C PHE A 136 -4.92 5.64 -21.79
N LYS A 137 -4.67 5.35 -23.08
CA LYS A 137 -5.55 4.46 -23.87
C LYS A 137 -5.70 3.05 -23.28
N GLY A 138 -4.75 2.60 -22.44
CA GLY A 138 -4.76 1.31 -21.73
C GLY A 138 -5.34 1.34 -20.32
N ASP A 139 -5.88 2.48 -19.82
CA ASP A 139 -6.35 2.64 -18.45
C ASP A 139 -7.39 1.59 -18.03
N LYS A 140 -8.32 1.26 -18.93
CA LYS A 140 -9.35 0.22 -18.68
C LYS A 140 -8.74 -1.19 -18.47
N LEU A 141 -7.67 -1.50 -19.22
CA LEU A 141 -6.98 -2.79 -19.11
C LEU A 141 -6.16 -2.85 -17.80
N LEU A 142 -5.43 -1.78 -17.47
CA LEU A 142 -4.66 -1.67 -16.24
C LEU A 142 -5.55 -1.74 -14.99
N ARG A 143 -6.74 -1.16 -15.05
CA ARG A 143 -7.73 -1.29 -13.96
C ARG A 143 -8.23 -2.72 -13.76
N LYS A 144 -8.30 -3.52 -14.83
CA LYS A 144 -8.65 -4.95 -14.73
C LYS A 144 -7.47 -5.79 -14.24
N LEU A 145 -6.24 -5.39 -14.57
CA LEU A 145 -5.02 -6.10 -14.19
C LEU A 145 -4.89 -6.27 -12.67
N LYS A 146 -5.30 -5.28 -11.87
CA LYS A 146 -5.28 -5.39 -10.41
C LYS A 146 -6.14 -6.54 -9.87
N TYR A 147 -7.29 -6.80 -10.50
CA TYR A 147 -8.15 -7.93 -10.11
C TYR A 147 -7.53 -9.27 -10.49
N VAL A 148 -6.85 -9.32 -11.65
CA VAL A 148 -6.10 -10.51 -12.08
C VAL A 148 -4.94 -10.77 -11.12
N ILE A 149 -4.15 -9.75 -10.78
CA ILE A 149 -3.06 -9.86 -9.80
C ILE A 149 -3.60 -10.32 -8.46
N PHE A 150 -4.71 -9.75 -7.99
CA PHE A 150 -5.33 -10.17 -6.74
C PHE A 150 -5.77 -11.64 -6.79
N ALA A 151 -6.52 -12.06 -7.82
CA ALA A 151 -6.98 -13.43 -7.95
C ALA A 151 -5.83 -14.44 -8.04
N VAL A 152 -4.80 -14.14 -8.84
CA VAL A 152 -3.69 -15.08 -9.07
C VAL A 152 -2.75 -15.11 -7.85
N PHE A 153 -2.23 -13.95 -7.41
CA PHE A 153 -1.16 -13.91 -6.40
C PHE A 153 -1.65 -13.96 -4.95
N VAL A 154 -2.89 -13.56 -4.68
CA VAL A 154 -3.43 -13.55 -3.31
C VAL A 154 -4.27 -14.79 -3.03
N ILE A 155 -4.95 -15.35 -4.04
CA ILE A 155 -5.86 -16.49 -3.86
C ILE A 155 -5.26 -17.76 -4.45
N LEU A 156 -4.99 -17.80 -5.77
CA LEU A 156 -4.59 -19.03 -6.46
C LEU A 156 -3.22 -19.55 -6.01
N LEU A 157 -2.18 -18.71 -6.02
CA LEU A 157 -0.85 -19.16 -5.67
C LEU A 157 -0.74 -19.70 -4.23
N PRO A 158 -1.23 -19.01 -3.19
CA PRO A 158 -1.18 -19.55 -1.83
C PRO A 158 -2.00 -20.83 -1.63
N LEU A 159 -3.05 -21.02 -2.47
CA LEU A 159 -3.91 -22.19 -2.40
C LEU A 159 -3.25 -23.43 -3.02
N PHE A 160 -2.58 -23.26 -4.17
CA PHE A 160 -2.01 -24.38 -4.93
C PHE A 160 -0.55 -24.67 -4.59
N LEU A 161 0.24 -23.65 -4.26
CA LEU A 161 1.66 -23.79 -3.92
C LEU A 161 1.83 -23.77 -2.40
N VAL A 162 1.54 -24.89 -1.79
CA VAL A 162 1.73 -25.13 -0.36
C VAL A 162 3.06 -25.85 -0.17
N ASP A 163 3.87 -25.38 0.77
CA ASP A 163 5.15 -26.00 1.10
C ASP A 163 4.95 -27.37 1.81
N ILE A 164 6.04 -28.16 1.90
CA ILE A 164 6.06 -29.49 2.52
C ILE A 164 5.48 -29.46 3.97
N MET A 165 5.52 -28.29 4.62
CA MET A 165 4.94 -28.07 5.96
C MET A 165 3.46 -27.66 5.96
N GLY A 166 2.80 -27.67 4.81
CA GLY A 166 1.38 -27.29 4.70
C GLY A 166 1.13 -25.79 4.82
N GLN A 167 2.14 -24.96 4.64
CA GLN A 167 2.01 -23.49 4.66
C GLN A 167 2.23 -22.89 3.28
N GLY A 168 1.24 -22.16 2.78
CA GLY A 168 1.36 -21.35 1.56
C GLY A 168 2.15 -20.06 1.84
N ALA A 169 3.20 -19.83 1.05
CA ALA A 169 3.96 -18.59 1.15
C ALA A 169 3.11 -17.38 0.70
N PRO A 170 3.27 -16.19 1.32
CA PRO A 170 2.57 -14.99 0.91
C PRO A 170 3.17 -14.43 -0.39
N TYR A 171 2.86 -15.06 -1.52
CA TYR A 171 3.45 -14.77 -2.84
C TYR A 171 3.29 -13.32 -3.28
N PHE A 172 2.14 -12.69 -3.03
CA PHE A 172 1.95 -11.27 -3.34
C PHE A 172 2.95 -10.39 -2.57
N CYS A 173 3.08 -10.61 -1.26
CA CYS A 173 4.01 -9.85 -0.42
C CYS A 173 5.46 -10.12 -0.78
N LYS A 174 5.76 -11.38 -1.15
CA LYS A 174 7.11 -11.83 -1.51
C LYS A 174 7.57 -11.33 -2.89
N LEU A 175 6.67 -11.26 -3.88
CA LEU A 175 7.03 -11.01 -5.29
C LEU A 175 6.67 -9.61 -5.78
N ILE A 176 5.53 -9.03 -5.36
CA ILE A 176 4.95 -7.86 -6.03
C ILE A 176 4.80 -6.65 -5.11
N CYS A 177 4.55 -6.84 -3.81
CA CYS A 177 4.15 -5.77 -2.92
C CYS A 177 5.22 -4.67 -2.77
N PRO A 178 5.00 -3.45 -3.31
CA PRO A 178 5.96 -2.35 -3.18
C PRO A 178 5.98 -1.76 -1.76
N ALA A 179 4.84 -1.79 -1.04
CA ALA A 179 4.77 -1.34 0.34
C ALA A 179 5.67 -2.19 1.24
N GLY A 180 5.66 -3.54 1.07
CA GLY A 180 6.56 -4.42 1.81
C GLY A 180 8.03 -4.15 1.53
N THR A 181 8.40 -3.82 0.30
CA THR A 181 9.79 -3.47 -0.02
C THR A 181 10.21 -2.14 0.61
N LEU A 182 9.32 -1.15 0.59
CA LEU A 182 9.58 0.18 1.13
C LEU A 182 9.63 0.19 2.67
N GLU A 183 8.65 -0.45 3.32
CA GLU A 183 8.45 -0.38 4.78
C GLU A 183 9.26 -1.43 5.55
N ASP A 184 9.55 -2.57 4.94
CA ASP A 184 10.24 -3.72 5.54
C ASP A 184 11.62 -3.94 4.91
N GLY A 185 11.68 -4.16 3.59
CA GLY A 185 12.90 -4.57 2.90
C GLY A 185 14.02 -3.54 3.01
N LEU A 186 13.75 -2.26 2.75
CA LEU A 186 14.76 -1.21 2.83
C LEU A 186 15.26 -0.96 4.26
N PRO A 187 14.39 -0.74 5.27
CA PRO A 187 14.85 -0.50 6.63
C PRO A 187 15.64 -1.68 7.22
N LEU A 188 15.17 -2.90 7.05
CA LEU A 188 15.84 -4.08 7.61
C LEU A 188 17.20 -4.35 6.97
N VAL A 189 17.33 -4.17 5.65
CA VAL A 189 18.62 -4.34 4.95
C VAL A 189 19.60 -3.24 5.33
N LEU A 190 19.13 -2.02 5.58
CA LEU A 190 20.00 -0.93 6.05
C LEU A 190 20.51 -1.16 7.47
N LEU A 191 19.67 -1.68 8.35
CA LEU A 191 19.99 -1.86 9.76
C LEU A 191 20.78 -3.15 10.05
N ASN A 192 20.49 -4.25 9.35
CA ASN A 192 21.09 -5.56 9.58
C ASN A 192 22.17 -5.90 8.53
N LYS A 193 23.43 -5.90 8.94
CA LYS A 193 24.57 -6.28 8.10
C LYS A 193 24.50 -7.74 7.61
N SER A 194 24.00 -8.65 8.44
CA SER A 194 23.84 -10.08 8.07
C SER A 194 22.84 -10.29 6.96
N MET A 195 21.78 -9.47 6.87
CA MET A 195 20.80 -9.55 5.78
C MET A 195 21.36 -9.06 4.45
N ARG A 196 22.36 -8.16 4.47
CA ARG A 196 23.01 -7.69 3.24
C ARG A 196 23.76 -8.79 2.50
N SER A 197 24.39 -9.72 3.22
CA SER A 197 25.11 -10.85 2.62
C SER A 197 24.18 -11.90 2.03
N ALA A 198 22.93 -11.95 2.50
CA ALA A 198 21.90 -12.89 2.01
C ALA A 198 21.02 -12.31 0.89
N LEU A 199 21.39 -11.14 0.33
CA LEU A 199 20.63 -10.49 -0.73
C LEU A 199 20.73 -11.29 -2.04
N GLY A 200 19.62 -11.94 -2.40
CA GLY A 200 19.48 -12.70 -3.64
C GLY A 200 18.80 -11.92 -4.76
N TRP A 201 18.63 -12.56 -5.91
CA TRP A 201 17.92 -12.05 -7.09
C TRP A 201 16.52 -11.50 -6.77
N LEU A 202 15.82 -12.09 -5.81
CA LEU A 202 14.48 -11.66 -5.38
C LEU A 202 14.46 -10.22 -4.82
N TYR A 203 15.51 -9.82 -4.12
CA TYR A 203 15.62 -8.45 -3.60
C TYR A 203 15.79 -7.43 -4.73
N ILE A 204 16.60 -7.75 -5.72
CA ILE A 204 16.78 -6.89 -6.91
C ILE A 204 15.44 -6.73 -7.63
N TRP A 205 14.72 -7.83 -7.86
CA TRP A 205 13.39 -7.82 -8.47
C TRP A 205 12.40 -6.93 -7.73
N LYS A 206 12.32 -7.03 -6.41
CA LYS A 206 11.44 -6.21 -5.57
C LYS A 206 11.80 -4.72 -5.63
N ASN A 207 13.08 -4.39 -5.67
CA ASN A 207 13.52 -3.00 -5.82
C ASN A 207 13.16 -2.44 -7.20
N VAL A 208 13.26 -3.23 -8.27
CA VAL A 208 12.82 -2.80 -9.61
C VAL A 208 11.33 -2.48 -9.60
N ILE A 209 10.49 -3.33 -9.00
CA ILE A 209 9.04 -3.06 -8.87
C ILE A 209 8.79 -1.79 -8.06
N LEU A 210 9.52 -1.59 -6.96
CA LEU A 210 9.41 -0.38 -6.15
C LEU A 210 9.73 0.88 -6.96
N VAL A 211 10.84 0.87 -7.70
CA VAL A 211 11.25 2.00 -8.56
C VAL A 211 10.19 2.29 -9.62
N ILE A 212 9.67 1.26 -10.30
CA ILE A 212 8.58 1.40 -11.28
C ILE A 212 7.34 2.01 -10.61
N THR A 213 6.98 1.56 -9.42
CA THR A 213 5.83 2.09 -8.66
C THR A 213 6.03 3.56 -8.29
N ILE A 214 7.22 3.96 -7.87
CA ILE A 214 7.56 5.36 -7.56
C ILE A 214 7.44 6.22 -8.81
N ILE A 215 8.01 5.80 -9.94
CA ILE A 215 7.93 6.52 -11.21
C ILE A 215 6.46 6.66 -11.64
N LEU A 216 5.67 5.59 -11.58
CA LEU A 216 4.25 5.63 -11.91
C LEU A 216 3.47 6.56 -10.97
N SER A 217 3.81 6.60 -9.68
CA SER A 217 3.15 7.49 -8.70
C SER A 217 3.45 8.96 -8.94
N ILE A 218 4.61 9.29 -9.53
CA ILE A 218 4.95 10.65 -9.94
C ILE A 218 4.19 11.05 -11.21
N LEU A 219 4.08 10.13 -12.19
CA LEU A 219 3.48 10.40 -13.49
C LEU A 219 1.96 10.35 -13.47
N ILE A 220 1.37 9.43 -12.71
CA ILE A 220 -0.05 9.15 -12.66
C ILE A 220 -0.57 9.31 -11.23
N TYR A 221 -1.69 9.99 -11.06
CA TYR A 221 -2.34 10.10 -9.76
C TYR A 221 -2.93 8.74 -9.32
N ARG A 222 -2.35 8.15 -8.28
CA ARG A 222 -2.76 6.85 -7.70
C ARG A 222 -2.84 5.72 -8.74
N PRO A 223 -1.71 5.18 -9.19
CA PRO A 223 -1.67 4.09 -10.17
C PRO A 223 -2.20 2.75 -9.62
N PHE A 224 -2.31 2.60 -8.29
CA PHE A 224 -2.77 1.39 -7.57
C PHE A 224 -4.06 1.65 -6.80
#